data_181ebc10d241945240407fa1e6690fd2
#
_entry.id   181ebc10d241945240407fa1e6690fd2
#
_cell.length_a   1.000
_cell.length_b   1.000
_cell.length_c   1.000
_cell.angle_alpha   90.00
_cell.angle_beta   90.00
_cell.angle_gamma   90.00
#
_symmetry.space_group_name_H-M   'P 1'
#
loop_
_entity.id
_entity.type
_entity.pdbx_description
1 polymer ?
#
loop_
_entity_poly.entity_id
_entity_poly.type
_entity_poly.pdbx_seq_one_letter_code
_entity_poly.pdbx_strand_id
1 'polypeptide(L)'
;MAWWQAIILGVIEGITEFLPISSTGHLTIAEKMMGMRIDDPSVVAFTAIIQIGAILAAVIYFWSDIWRILQAWWRGLWWKRARRKFDYKYGWAIIIGSIPIAIVGLLFKHEVETVLRSLWFVAFGLIGWSVVMWLADNRAVNNKRGETETSWKDTLAIGAGQCLSLIPGVSRSGATISVGLFRGFDRVSVTKLSFFLGIPVLMAAGLLEVVTKYKHISGGVGWTSTIIATVVSFGVGYLSVSWLLKFIQSNNFRPFIIYRFALGLVLLVLLGLDIISHV
;
A
#
# COMPACT_ATOMS: atom_id res chain seq x y z
N MET A 1 -3.64 -22.18 10.01
CA MET A 1 -3.58 -22.00 8.54
C MET A 1 -2.64 -23.02 7.94
N ALA A 2 -2.96 -23.60 6.78
CA ALA A 2 -2.07 -24.52 6.07
C ALA A 2 -0.91 -23.75 5.40
N TRP A 3 0.25 -24.40 5.28
CA TRP A 3 1.45 -23.77 4.69
C TRP A 3 1.27 -23.29 3.25
N TRP A 4 0.50 -24.03 2.43
CA TRP A 4 0.23 -23.65 1.04
C TRP A 4 -0.68 -22.40 0.95
N GLN A 5 -1.63 -22.22 1.87
CA GLN A 5 -2.43 -21.02 1.98
C GLN A 5 -1.54 -19.81 2.30
N ALA A 6 -0.60 -19.98 3.24
CA ALA A 6 0.35 -18.95 3.59
C ALA A 6 1.23 -18.53 2.40
N ILE A 7 1.68 -19.49 1.57
CA ILE A 7 2.44 -19.20 0.34
C ILE A 7 1.59 -18.39 -0.63
N ILE A 8 0.36 -18.82 -0.93
CA ILE A 8 -0.52 -18.12 -1.87
C ILE A 8 -0.80 -16.68 -1.39
N LEU A 9 -1.14 -16.51 -0.11
CA LEU A 9 -1.40 -15.17 0.46
C LEU A 9 -0.13 -14.30 0.46
N GLY A 10 1.04 -14.87 0.73
CA GLY A 10 2.32 -14.18 0.61
C GLY A 10 2.63 -13.73 -0.83
N VAL A 11 2.32 -14.56 -1.84
CA VAL A 11 2.45 -14.20 -3.26
C VAL A 11 1.49 -13.06 -3.61
N ILE A 12 0.22 -13.18 -3.21
CA ILE A 12 -0.79 -12.15 -3.47
C ILE A 12 -0.34 -10.83 -2.84
N GLU A 13 0.08 -10.83 -1.58
CA GLU A 13 0.56 -9.63 -0.88
C GLU A 13 1.76 -9.02 -1.62
N GLY A 14 2.79 -9.82 -1.91
CA GLY A 14 4.00 -9.33 -2.59
C GLY A 14 3.73 -8.72 -3.96
N ILE A 15 2.78 -9.26 -4.73
CA ILE A 15 2.39 -8.67 -6.02
C ILE A 15 1.59 -7.39 -5.81
N THR A 16 0.57 -7.44 -4.97
CA THR A 16 -0.50 -6.44 -4.96
C THR A 16 -0.22 -5.23 -4.08
N GLU A 17 0.75 -5.31 -3.15
CA GLU A 17 1.07 -4.19 -2.24
C GLU A 17 1.63 -2.98 -3.00
N PHE A 18 2.45 -3.20 -4.02
CA PHE A 18 3.06 -2.12 -4.79
C PHE A 18 2.26 -1.73 -6.02
N LEU A 19 1.60 -2.70 -6.65
CA LEU A 19 0.74 -2.43 -7.78
C LEU A 19 -0.51 -1.64 -7.33
N PRO A 20 -0.98 -0.69 -8.11
CA PRO A 20 -2.13 0.12 -7.70
C PRO A 20 -3.48 -0.62 -7.89
N ILE A 21 -3.57 -1.85 -7.34
CA ILE A 21 -4.72 -2.77 -7.49
C ILE A 21 -5.38 -3.19 -6.17
N SER A 22 -4.85 -2.75 -5.03
CA SER A 22 -5.35 -3.02 -3.66
C SER A 22 -4.99 -4.41 -3.11
N SER A 23 -3.90 -4.48 -2.34
CA SER A 23 -3.47 -5.70 -1.62
C SER A 23 -4.55 -6.19 -0.66
N THR A 24 -5.07 -5.32 0.18
CA THR A 24 -6.15 -5.66 1.13
C THR A 24 -7.37 -6.27 0.42
N GLY A 25 -7.78 -5.70 -0.72
CA GLY A 25 -8.90 -6.24 -1.50
C GLY A 25 -8.64 -7.66 -1.99
N HIS A 26 -7.46 -7.92 -2.56
CA HIS A 26 -7.09 -9.24 -3.07
C HIS A 26 -6.93 -10.28 -1.96
N LEU A 27 -6.29 -9.89 -0.84
CA LEU A 27 -6.16 -10.79 0.31
C LEU A 27 -7.53 -11.16 0.87
N THR A 28 -8.43 -10.18 1.08
CA THR A 28 -9.79 -10.43 1.57
C THR A 28 -10.56 -11.40 0.66
N ILE A 29 -10.46 -11.24 -0.66
CA ILE A 29 -11.08 -12.15 -1.63
C ILE A 29 -10.47 -13.56 -1.50
N ALA A 30 -9.14 -13.66 -1.49
CA ALA A 30 -8.44 -14.94 -1.42
C ALA A 30 -8.69 -15.65 -0.08
N GLU A 31 -8.67 -14.95 1.04
CA GLU A 31 -9.00 -15.45 2.36
C GLU A 31 -10.43 -16.04 2.37
N LYS A 32 -11.39 -15.31 1.80
CA LYS A 32 -12.77 -15.77 1.69
C LYS A 32 -12.90 -17.04 0.81
N MET A 33 -12.26 -17.06 -0.35
CA MET A 33 -12.24 -18.23 -1.25
C MET A 33 -11.57 -19.46 -0.61
N MET A 34 -10.67 -19.26 0.35
CA MET A 34 -10.03 -20.33 1.12
C MET A 34 -10.86 -20.74 2.35
N GLY A 35 -12.07 -20.22 2.53
CA GLY A 35 -12.96 -20.54 3.64
C GLY A 35 -12.53 -19.93 4.97
N MET A 36 -11.71 -18.88 4.95
CA MET A 36 -11.30 -18.17 6.17
C MET A 36 -12.34 -17.11 6.55
N ARG A 37 -12.46 -16.88 7.85
CA ARG A 37 -13.26 -15.76 8.37
C ARG A 37 -12.43 -14.49 8.28
N ILE A 38 -12.83 -13.59 7.40
CA ILE A 38 -12.11 -12.33 7.12
C ILE A 38 -12.19 -11.33 8.29
N ASP A 39 -13.15 -11.51 9.19
CA ASP A 39 -13.34 -10.76 10.43
C ASP A 39 -12.60 -11.35 11.65
N ASP A 40 -11.97 -12.53 11.51
CA ASP A 40 -11.23 -13.18 12.59
C ASP A 40 -9.98 -12.33 12.97
N PRO A 41 -9.80 -11.99 14.27
CA PRO A 41 -8.67 -11.16 14.70
C PRO A 41 -7.29 -11.73 14.34
N SER A 42 -7.15 -13.07 14.22
CA SER A 42 -5.85 -13.66 13.82
C SER A 42 -5.60 -13.52 12.33
N VAL A 43 -6.64 -13.57 11.47
CA VAL A 43 -6.55 -13.33 10.03
C VAL A 43 -6.26 -11.85 9.76
N VAL A 44 -6.95 -10.94 10.48
CA VAL A 44 -6.70 -9.49 10.41
C VAL A 44 -5.25 -9.16 10.76
N ALA A 45 -4.76 -9.72 11.88
CA ALA A 45 -3.38 -9.50 12.31
C ALA A 45 -2.36 -10.12 11.32
N PHE A 46 -2.64 -11.32 10.80
CA PHE A 46 -1.82 -11.98 9.79
C PHE A 46 -1.67 -11.11 8.54
N THR A 47 -2.79 -10.60 7.99
CA THR A 47 -2.79 -9.72 6.82
C THR A 47 -1.88 -8.50 7.01
N ALA A 48 -1.95 -7.85 8.18
CA ALA A 48 -1.12 -6.68 8.48
C ALA A 48 0.36 -7.03 8.71
N ILE A 49 0.66 -8.23 9.25
CA ILE A 49 2.04 -8.66 9.53
C ILE A 49 2.76 -9.08 8.25
N ILE A 50 2.10 -9.80 7.33
CA ILE A 50 2.75 -10.26 6.09
C ILE A 50 3.16 -9.08 5.18
N GLN A 51 2.51 -7.93 5.31
CA GLN A 51 2.87 -6.66 4.68
C GLN A 51 4.30 -6.23 5.01
N ILE A 52 4.80 -6.56 6.22
CA ILE A 52 6.19 -6.26 6.62
C ILE A 52 7.18 -6.87 5.61
N GLY A 53 6.89 -8.06 5.10
CA GLY A 53 7.72 -8.70 4.06
C GLY A 53 7.84 -7.84 2.81
N ALA A 54 6.72 -7.41 2.24
CA ALA A 54 6.70 -6.52 1.08
C ALA A 54 7.44 -5.20 1.39
N ILE A 55 7.20 -4.59 2.55
CA ILE A 55 7.85 -3.32 2.92
C ILE A 55 9.36 -3.48 3.07
N LEU A 56 9.85 -4.57 3.67
CA LEU A 56 11.27 -4.87 3.73
C LEU A 56 11.88 -5.03 2.33
N ALA A 57 11.14 -5.60 1.38
CA ALA A 57 11.56 -5.66 -0.01
C ALA A 57 11.75 -4.26 -0.63
N ALA A 58 10.81 -3.34 -0.40
CA ALA A 58 10.96 -1.95 -0.82
C ALA A 58 12.14 -1.25 -0.14
N VAL A 59 12.33 -1.46 1.17
CA VAL A 59 13.48 -0.90 1.92
C VAL A 59 14.80 -1.37 1.31
N ILE A 60 14.93 -2.66 0.99
CA ILE A 60 16.14 -3.22 0.39
C ILE A 60 16.32 -2.72 -1.05
N TYR A 61 15.25 -2.67 -1.84
CA TYR A 61 15.30 -2.17 -3.21
C TYR A 61 15.77 -0.72 -3.27
N PHE A 62 15.26 0.14 -2.37
CA PHE A 62 15.62 1.56 -2.30
C PHE A 62 16.68 1.87 -1.24
N TRP A 63 17.45 0.88 -0.79
CA TRP A 63 18.39 1.04 0.31
C TRP A 63 19.35 2.21 0.14
N SER A 64 19.92 2.39 -1.05
CA SER A 64 20.83 3.49 -1.34
C SER A 64 20.17 4.87 -1.23
N ASP A 65 18.93 4.99 -1.74
CA ASP A 65 18.18 6.24 -1.66
C ASP A 65 17.78 6.54 -0.21
N ILE A 66 17.25 5.53 0.51
CA ILE A 66 16.84 5.66 1.91
C ILE A 66 18.03 6.07 2.77
N TRP A 67 19.18 5.41 2.60
CA TRP A 67 20.39 5.72 3.35
C TRP A 67 20.89 7.14 3.09
N ARG A 68 20.89 7.56 1.82
CA ARG A 68 21.26 8.94 1.41
C ARG A 68 20.32 9.98 2.06
N ILE A 69 19.02 9.74 2.02
CA ILE A 69 18.01 10.64 2.63
C ILE A 69 18.20 10.68 4.16
N LEU A 70 18.33 9.54 4.82
CA LEU A 70 18.54 9.46 6.27
C LEU A 70 19.81 10.18 6.71
N GLN A 71 20.94 9.98 6.00
CA GLN A 71 22.17 10.67 6.29
C GLN A 71 22.04 12.19 6.12
N ALA A 72 21.39 12.63 5.03
CA ALA A 72 21.19 14.05 4.77
C ALA A 72 20.25 14.67 5.83
N TRP A 73 19.18 13.96 6.18
CA TRP A 73 18.25 14.38 7.22
C TRP A 73 18.93 14.49 8.59
N TRP A 74 19.68 13.46 9.00
CA TRP A 74 20.45 13.46 10.27
C TRP A 74 21.46 14.58 10.32
N ARG A 75 22.27 14.76 9.27
CA ARG A 75 23.26 15.86 9.18
C ARG A 75 22.58 17.22 9.21
N GLY A 76 21.42 17.39 8.60
CA GLY A 76 20.68 18.65 8.59
C GLY A 76 20.12 19.05 9.95
N LEU A 77 19.94 18.12 10.90
CA LEU A 77 19.56 18.47 12.27
C LEU A 77 20.65 19.31 12.95
N TRP A 78 21.93 19.03 12.64
CA TRP A 78 23.09 19.65 13.31
C TRP A 78 23.75 20.73 12.46
N TRP A 79 23.79 20.60 11.11
CA TRP A 79 24.51 21.53 10.22
C TRP A 79 23.58 22.32 9.31
N LYS A 80 23.55 23.64 9.46
CA LYS A 80 22.70 24.54 8.66
C LYS A 80 22.92 24.40 7.15
N ARG A 81 24.17 24.15 6.68
CA ARG A 81 24.48 23.97 5.25
C ARG A 81 23.79 22.73 4.65
N ALA A 82 23.64 21.65 5.42
CA ALA A 82 22.97 20.43 4.97
C ALA A 82 21.46 20.62 4.75
N ARG A 83 20.83 21.57 5.45
CA ARG A 83 19.39 21.89 5.33
C ARG A 83 18.98 22.41 3.95
N ARG A 84 19.95 22.91 3.15
CA ARG A 84 19.70 23.40 1.80
C ARG A 84 19.61 22.27 0.77
N LYS A 85 20.11 21.09 1.08
CA LYS A 85 20.10 19.92 0.18
C LYS A 85 18.67 19.38 -0.01
N PHE A 86 18.40 18.90 -1.22
CA PHE A 86 17.12 18.27 -1.55
C PHE A 86 16.79 17.12 -0.60
N ASP A 87 17.72 16.18 -0.41
CA ASP A 87 17.51 14.99 0.41
C ASP A 87 17.09 15.30 1.87
N TYR A 88 17.59 16.39 2.46
CA TYR A 88 17.14 16.84 3.78
C TYR A 88 15.66 17.27 3.76
N LYS A 89 15.30 18.08 2.78
CA LYS A 89 13.92 18.56 2.61
C LYS A 89 12.98 17.41 2.26
N TYR A 90 13.47 16.47 1.45
CA TYR A 90 12.72 15.29 1.04
C TYR A 90 12.45 14.35 2.21
N GLY A 91 13.42 14.14 3.10
CA GLY A 91 13.22 13.38 4.35
C GLY A 91 12.10 13.97 5.23
N TRP A 92 12.10 15.31 5.40
CA TRP A 92 11.01 15.99 6.10
C TRP A 92 9.68 15.89 5.35
N ALA A 93 9.71 16.00 4.02
CA ALA A 93 8.50 15.86 3.20
C ALA A 93 7.86 14.47 3.36
N ILE A 94 8.67 13.40 3.40
CA ILE A 94 8.18 12.03 3.66
C ILE A 94 7.53 11.94 5.05
N ILE A 95 8.19 12.47 6.09
CA ILE A 95 7.64 12.48 7.46
C ILE A 95 6.30 13.22 7.49
N ILE A 96 6.25 14.45 6.98
CA ILE A 96 5.04 15.29 6.94
C ILE A 96 3.92 14.60 6.16
N GLY A 97 4.24 13.99 5.01
CA GLY A 97 3.27 13.27 4.19
C GLY A 97 2.73 11.98 4.84
N SER A 98 3.47 11.41 5.80
CA SER A 98 3.03 10.21 6.54
C SER A 98 2.12 10.54 7.73
N ILE A 99 2.12 11.79 8.22
CA ILE A 99 1.33 12.19 9.40
C ILE A 99 -0.19 12.00 9.21
N PRO A 100 -0.81 12.47 8.10
CA PRO A 100 -2.26 12.38 7.96
C PRO A 100 -2.80 10.97 8.12
N ILE A 101 -2.23 10.00 7.40
CA ILE A 101 -2.70 8.62 7.46
C ILE A 101 -2.36 7.95 8.79
N ALA A 102 -1.26 8.30 9.43
CA ALA A 102 -0.94 7.79 10.76
C ALA A 102 -2.01 8.22 11.79
N ILE A 103 -2.41 9.50 11.75
CA ILE A 103 -3.47 10.02 12.64
C ILE A 103 -4.81 9.37 12.32
N VAL A 104 -5.24 9.41 11.05
CA VAL A 104 -6.55 8.89 10.65
C VAL A 104 -6.62 7.38 10.86
N GLY A 105 -5.55 6.63 10.54
CA GLY A 105 -5.49 5.19 10.74
C GLY A 105 -5.56 4.76 12.20
N LEU A 106 -4.95 5.53 13.11
CA LEU A 106 -5.07 5.28 14.55
C LEU A 106 -6.47 5.62 15.09
N LEU A 107 -7.06 6.74 14.65
CA LEU A 107 -8.37 7.17 15.09
C LEU A 107 -9.49 6.23 14.63
N PHE A 108 -9.39 5.70 13.41
CA PHE A 108 -10.40 4.83 12.80
C PHE A 108 -9.95 3.37 12.73
N LYS A 109 -8.99 2.96 13.59
CA LYS A 109 -8.47 1.59 13.60
C LYS A 109 -9.57 0.55 13.74
N HIS A 110 -10.51 0.76 14.68
CA HIS A 110 -11.61 -0.17 14.94
C HIS A 110 -12.50 -0.34 13.70
N GLU A 111 -12.89 0.75 13.06
CA GLU A 111 -13.75 0.74 11.87
C GLU A 111 -13.07 0.04 10.69
N VAL A 112 -11.77 0.28 10.51
CA VAL A 112 -10.96 -0.36 9.47
C VAL A 112 -10.85 -1.87 9.69
N GLU A 113 -10.70 -2.31 10.95
CA GLU A 113 -10.55 -3.73 11.30
C GLU A 113 -11.89 -4.50 11.32
N THR A 114 -13.02 -3.80 11.38
CA THR A 114 -14.36 -4.41 11.53
C THR A 114 -15.28 -4.03 10.38
N VAL A 115 -15.92 -2.87 10.45
CA VAL A 115 -16.98 -2.44 9.53
C VAL A 115 -16.53 -2.40 8.08
N LEU A 116 -15.33 -1.89 7.82
CA LEU A 116 -14.82 -1.77 6.46
C LEU A 116 -14.34 -3.10 5.86
N ARG A 117 -14.26 -4.18 6.62
CA ARG A 117 -13.83 -5.50 6.11
C ARG A 117 -14.91 -6.27 5.35
N SER A 118 -15.91 -5.60 4.83
CA SER A 118 -16.92 -6.22 3.95
C SER A 118 -16.48 -6.17 2.49
N LEU A 119 -16.75 -7.23 1.74
CA LEU A 119 -16.49 -7.30 0.30
C LEU A 119 -17.24 -6.23 -0.52
N TRP A 120 -18.33 -5.66 0.02
CA TRP A 120 -19.00 -4.51 -0.61
C TRP A 120 -18.08 -3.29 -0.67
N PHE A 121 -17.38 -2.98 0.42
CA PHE A 121 -16.39 -1.87 0.43
C PHE A 121 -15.24 -2.14 -0.55
N VAL A 122 -14.77 -3.39 -0.62
CA VAL A 122 -13.75 -3.79 -1.60
C VAL A 122 -14.22 -3.53 -3.02
N ALA A 123 -15.43 -3.97 -3.39
CA ALA A 123 -15.98 -3.82 -4.72
C ALA A 123 -16.16 -2.34 -5.10
N PHE A 124 -16.81 -1.55 -4.23
CA PHE A 124 -16.99 -0.11 -4.47
C PHE A 124 -15.67 0.66 -4.47
N GLY A 125 -14.72 0.30 -3.60
CA GLY A 125 -13.39 0.89 -3.57
C GLY A 125 -12.60 0.62 -4.85
N LEU A 126 -12.65 -0.63 -5.36
CA LEU A 126 -12.01 -1.00 -6.63
C LEU A 126 -12.58 -0.20 -7.79
N ILE A 127 -13.91 -0.13 -7.93
CA ILE A 127 -14.57 0.55 -9.05
C ILE A 127 -14.40 2.07 -8.93
N GLY A 128 -14.76 2.64 -7.78
CA GLY A 128 -14.75 4.09 -7.59
C GLY A 128 -13.36 4.69 -7.76
N TRP A 129 -12.33 4.03 -7.16
CA TRP A 129 -10.97 4.53 -7.32
C TRP A 129 -10.37 4.25 -8.71
N SER A 130 -10.88 3.27 -9.45
CA SER A 130 -10.50 3.08 -10.86
C SER A 130 -10.85 4.29 -11.70
N VAL A 131 -12.00 4.92 -11.46
CA VAL A 131 -12.39 6.17 -12.14
C VAL A 131 -11.43 7.31 -11.78
N VAL A 132 -11.10 7.47 -10.49
CA VAL A 132 -10.15 8.50 -10.05
C VAL A 132 -8.77 8.28 -10.68
N MET A 133 -8.27 7.05 -10.68
CA MET A 133 -6.99 6.70 -11.32
C MET A 133 -7.01 6.96 -12.82
N TRP A 134 -8.10 6.64 -13.49
CA TRP A 134 -8.26 6.90 -14.93
C TRP A 134 -8.20 8.40 -15.24
N LEU A 135 -8.90 9.21 -14.46
CA LEU A 135 -8.86 10.68 -14.59
C LEU A 135 -7.45 11.22 -14.34
N ALA A 136 -6.78 10.72 -13.31
CA ALA A 136 -5.42 11.13 -12.94
C ALA A 136 -4.40 10.76 -14.03
N ASP A 137 -4.47 9.52 -14.53
CA ASP A 137 -3.52 9.01 -15.54
C ASP A 137 -3.70 9.68 -16.90
N ASN A 138 -4.95 9.96 -17.32
CA ASN A 138 -5.22 10.71 -18.53
C ASN A 138 -4.70 12.16 -18.45
N ARG A 139 -4.82 12.80 -17.28
CA ARG A 139 -4.31 14.15 -17.07
C ARG A 139 -2.79 14.21 -17.03
N ALA A 140 -2.15 13.09 -16.69
CA ALA A 140 -0.69 12.98 -16.51
C ALA A 140 0.11 12.87 -17.83
N VAL A 141 -0.54 12.86 -19.00
CA VAL A 141 0.15 12.72 -20.31
C VAL A 141 1.23 13.78 -20.52
N ASN A 142 1.03 14.99 -19.99
CA ASN A 142 1.96 16.11 -20.10
C ASN A 142 2.71 16.42 -18.81
N ASN A 143 2.58 15.59 -17.78
CA ASN A 143 3.24 15.80 -16.51
C ASN A 143 4.77 15.60 -16.64
N LYS A 144 5.55 16.53 -16.08
CA LYS A 144 7.02 16.54 -16.16
C LYS A 144 7.70 16.75 -14.82
N ARG A 145 6.95 17.01 -13.74
CA ARG A 145 7.55 17.23 -12.43
C ARG A 145 8.25 15.96 -11.95
N GLY A 146 9.53 16.08 -11.70
CA GLY A 146 10.38 15.01 -11.20
C GLY A 146 10.44 14.94 -9.67
N GLU A 147 11.11 13.91 -9.15
CA GLU A 147 11.30 13.69 -7.72
C GLU A 147 11.94 14.89 -7.01
N THR A 148 12.91 15.57 -7.65
CA THR A 148 13.64 16.70 -7.07
C THR A 148 12.80 17.96 -6.87
N GLU A 149 11.63 18.04 -7.49
CA GLU A 149 10.67 19.13 -7.34
C GLU A 149 9.64 18.89 -6.22
N THR A 150 9.78 17.79 -5.49
CA THR A 150 8.88 17.44 -4.39
C THR A 150 9.02 18.43 -3.23
N SER A 151 7.91 19.00 -2.81
CA SER A 151 7.80 19.85 -1.63
C SER A 151 7.00 19.17 -0.51
N TRP A 152 7.13 19.67 0.73
CA TRP A 152 6.32 19.21 1.85
C TRP A 152 4.80 19.42 1.63
N LYS A 153 4.41 20.42 0.85
CA LYS A 153 2.99 20.66 0.50
C LYS A 153 2.46 19.59 -0.44
N ASP A 154 3.31 19.08 -1.34
CA ASP A 154 2.94 17.99 -2.22
C ASP A 154 2.74 16.70 -1.43
N THR A 155 3.69 16.36 -0.55
CA THR A 155 3.59 15.14 0.25
C THR A 155 2.48 15.19 1.28
N LEU A 156 2.17 16.36 1.84
CA LEU A 156 1.02 16.54 2.72
C LEU A 156 -0.30 16.29 1.96
N ALA A 157 -0.45 16.84 0.74
CA ALA A 157 -1.63 16.60 -0.09
C ALA A 157 -1.76 15.13 -0.50
N ILE A 158 -0.64 14.49 -0.90
CA ILE A 158 -0.60 13.07 -1.24
C ILE A 158 -0.93 12.21 0.00
N GLY A 159 -0.37 12.56 1.16
CA GLY A 159 -0.64 11.89 2.43
C GLY A 159 -2.08 12.02 2.92
N ALA A 160 -2.69 13.19 2.71
CA ALA A 160 -4.13 13.37 2.95
C ALA A 160 -4.97 12.48 2.02
N GLY A 161 -4.62 12.42 0.73
CA GLY A 161 -5.24 11.49 -0.21
C GLY A 161 -5.01 10.02 0.16
N GLN A 162 -3.86 9.70 0.75
CA GLN A 162 -3.55 8.35 1.24
C GLN A 162 -4.56 7.87 2.31
N CYS A 163 -5.16 8.77 3.10
CA CYS A 163 -6.17 8.40 4.09
C CYS A 163 -7.37 7.65 3.47
N LEU A 164 -7.72 7.94 2.21
CA LEU A 164 -8.79 7.25 1.50
C LEU A 164 -8.47 5.77 1.24
N SER A 165 -7.20 5.37 1.29
CA SER A 165 -6.79 3.97 1.16
C SER A 165 -7.11 3.10 2.37
N LEU A 166 -7.55 3.69 3.48
CA LEU A 166 -8.12 2.95 4.62
C LEU A 166 -9.44 2.27 4.23
N ILE A 167 -10.10 2.76 3.18
CA ILE A 167 -11.25 2.07 2.57
C ILE A 167 -10.70 0.92 1.70
N PRO A 168 -11.04 -0.35 2.02
CA PRO A 168 -10.61 -1.50 1.23
C PRO A 168 -11.03 -1.37 -0.24
N GLY A 169 -10.16 -1.80 -1.14
CA GLY A 169 -10.38 -1.63 -2.57
C GLY A 169 -9.79 -0.34 -3.17
N VAL A 170 -9.63 0.74 -2.40
CA VAL A 170 -9.04 2.01 -2.90
C VAL A 170 -7.60 1.81 -3.35
N SER A 171 -6.78 1.08 -2.60
CA SER A 171 -5.33 0.92 -2.78
C SER A 171 -4.52 2.13 -2.30
N ARG A 172 -3.56 1.89 -1.40
CA ARG A 172 -2.64 2.93 -0.91
C ARG A 172 -1.80 3.52 -2.06
N SER A 173 -1.16 2.65 -2.85
CA SER A 173 -0.40 3.08 -4.03
C SER A 173 -1.30 3.76 -5.06
N GLY A 174 -2.52 3.24 -5.29
CA GLY A 174 -3.50 3.89 -6.17
C GLY A 174 -3.88 5.30 -5.72
N ALA A 175 -4.10 5.50 -4.42
CA ALA A 175 -4.45 6.81 -3.84
C ALA A 175 -3.30 7.82 -3.97
N THR A 176 -2.12 7.45 -3.51
CA THR A 176 -0.94 8.34 -3.54
C THR A 176 -0.51 8.68 -4.96
N ILE A 177 -0.49 7.70 -5.87
CA ILE A 177 -0.17 7.91 -7.28
C ILE A 177 -1.19 8.86 -7.92
N SER A 178 -2.49 8.64 -7.73
CA SER A 178 -3.53 9.50 -8.33
C SER A 178 -3.38 10.96 -7.90
N VAL A 179 -3.23 11.21 -6.59
CA VAL A 179 -3.07 12.58 -6.08
C VAL A 179 -1.77 13.20 -6.59
N GLY A 180 -0.68 12.45 -6.63
CA GLY A 180 0.58 12.96 -7.16
C GLY A 180 0.53 13.29 -8.66
N LEU A 181 -0.18 12.47 -9.47
CA LEU A 181 -0.43 12.78 -10.87
C LEU A 181 -1.24 14.07 -11.04
N PHE A 182 -2.28 14.29 -10.22
CA PHE A 182 -3.02 15.56 -10.19
C PHE A 182 -2.16 16.77 -9.76
N ARG A 183 -1.10 16.52 -8.98
CA ARG A 183 -0.11 17.54 -8.59
C ARG A 183 0.92 17.82 -9.69
N GLY A 184 0.86 17.13 -10.83
CA GLY A 184 1.73 17.35 -11.99
C GLY A 184 3.01 16.52 -12.00
N PHE A 185 3.18 15.56 -11.09
CA PHE A 185 4.32 14.63 -11.12
C PHE A 185 4.23 13.66 -12.30
N ASP A 186 5.38 13.30 -12.86
CA ASP A 186 5.46 12.20 -13.80
C ASP A 186 5.17 10.84 -13.12
N ARG A 187 4.88 9.82 -13.93
CA ARG A 187 4.47 8.50 -13.43
C ARG A 187 5.54 7.80 -12.60
N VAL A 188 6.80 7.89 -13.01
CA VAL A 188 7.91 7.24 -12.33
C VAL A 188 8.18 7.89 -10.98
N SER A 189 8.28 9.22 -10.97
CA SER A 189 8.56 10.00 -9.75
C SER A 189 7.47 9.84 -8.71
N VAL A 190 6.19 9.88 -9.11
CA VAL A 190 5.10 9.70 -8.15
C VAL A 190 4.99 8.26 -7.65
N THR A 191 5.31 7.26 -8.47
CA THR A 191 5.33 5.85 -8.04
C THR A 191 6.40 5.64 -6.98
N LYS A 192 7.61 6.17 -7.20
CA LYS A 192 8.70 6.13 -6.22
C LYS A 192 8.32 6.86 -4.93
N LEU A 193 7.75 8.06 -5.03
CA LEU A 193 7.28 8.84 -3.88
C LEU A 193 6.20 8.09 -3.08
N SER A 194 5.27 7.41 -3.78
CA SER A 194 4.26 6.56 -3.16
C SER A 194 4.89 5.48 -2.27
N PHE A 195 5.97 4.84 -2.73
CA PHE A 195 6.68 3.83 -1.94
C PHE A 195 7.35 4.45 -0.72
N PHE A 196 8.04 5.58 -0.86
CA PHE A 196 8.67 6.27 0.26
C PHE A 196 7.67 6.72 1.32
N LEU A 197 6.49 7.16 0.95
CA LEU A 197 5.41 7.49 1.90
C LEU A 197 4.82 6.24 2.56
N GLY A 198 4.77 5.11 1.84
CA GLY A 198 4.25 3.85 2.36
C GLY A 198 5.17 3.19 3.38
N ILE A 199 6.50 3.23 3.18
CA ILE A 199 7.47 2.53 4.02
C ILE A 199 7.29 2.84 5.52
N PRO A 200 7.33 4.11 5.99
CA PRO A 200 7.22 4.38 7.42
C PRO A 200 5.86 4.01 8.00
N VAL A 201 4.79 4.25 7.25
CA VAL A 201 3.41 4.02 7.71
C VAL A 201 3.12 2.53 7.86
N LEU A 202 3.39 1.75 6.82
CA LEU A 202 3.09 0.31 6.81
C LEU A 202 4.04 -0.47 7.73
N MET A 203 5.29 -0.06 7.83
CA MET A 203 6.22 -0.65 8.81
C MET A 203 5.72 -0.42 10.23
N ALA A 204 5.30 0.80 10.56
CA ALA A 204 4.76 1.12 11.88
C ALA A 204 3.46 0.35 12.17
N ALA A 205 2.56 0.25 11.18
CA ALA A 205 1.30 -0.50 11.32
C ALA A 205 1.57 -2.00 11.54
N GLY A 206 2.42 -2.62 10.71
CA GLY A 206 2.76 -4.04 10.85
C GLY A 206 3.44 -4.36 12.18
N LEU A 207 4.39 -3.53 12.63
CA LEU A 207 5.05 -3.70 13.93
C LEU A 207 4.07 -3.52 15.09
N LEU A 208 3.14 -2.57 15.00
CA LEU A 208 2.08 -2.39 15.99
C LEU A 208 1.23 -3.66 16.12
N GLU A 209 0.84 -4.26 15.00
CA GLU A 209 0.07 -5.51 15.00
C GLU A 209 0.86 -6.69 15.59
N VAL A 210 2.16 -6.80 15.28
CA VAL A 210 3.02 -7.83 15.93
C VAL A 210 2.98 -7.69 17.45
N VAL A 211 3.15 -6.46 17.97
CA VAL A 211 3.22 -6.22 19.41
C VAL A 211 1.87 -6.38 20.10
N THR A 212 0.79 -5.92 19.47
CA THR A 212 -0.54 -5.88 20.11
C THR A 212 -1.32 -7.19 19.95
N LYS A 213 -1.11 -7.93 18.86
CA LYS A 213 -1.93 -9.10 18.50
C LYS A 213 -1.17 -10.43 18.43
N TYR A 214 0.06 -10.51 19.01
CA TYR A 214 0.87 -11.73 18.94
C TYR A 214 0.15 -12.99 19.49
N LYS A 215 -0.69 -12.83 20.53
CA LYS A 215 -1.47 -13.93 21.11
C LYS A 215 -2.54 -14.46 20.15
N HIS A 216 -3.16 -13.59 19.35
CA HIS A 216 -4.15 -14.00 18.34
C HIS A 216 -3.47 -14.82 17.23
N ILE A 217 -2.27 -14.44 16.80
CA ILE A 217 -1.50 -15.22 15.82
C ILE A 217 -1.17 -16.60 16.39
N SER A 218 -0.69 -16.69 17.63
CA SER A 218 -0.33 -17.97 18.29
C SER A 218 -1.52 -18.90 18.45
N GLY A 219 -2.70 -18.36 18.75
CA GLY A 219 -3.95 -19.13 18.96
C GLY A 219 -4.76 -19.39 17.68
N GLY A 220 -4.44 -18.76 16.56
CA GLY A 220 -5.20 -18.82 15.31
C GLY A 220 -4.38 -19.28 14.11
N VAL A 221 -3.96 -18.33 13.24
CA VAL A 221 -3.23 -18.61 11.98
C VAL A 221 -1.91 -19.35 12.23
N GLY A 222 -1.20 -19.02 13.30
CA GLY A 222 0.08 -19.59 13.70
C GLY A 222 1.28 -18.83 13.12
N TRP A 223 2.36 -18.75 13.92
CA TRP A 223 3.57 -18.03 13.54
C TRP A 223 4.32 -18.66 12.36
N THR A 224 4.31 -19.99 12.24
CA THR A 224 4.95 -20.67 11.11
C THR A 224 4.36 -20.21 9.78
N SER A 225 3.03 -20.20 9.64
CA SER A 225 2.34 -19.71 8.45
C SER A 225 2.59 -18.23 8.21
N THR A 226 2.61 -17.42 9.26
CA THR A 226 2.87 -15.98 9.17
C THR A 226 4.29 -15.70 8.68
N ILE A 227 5.30 -16.42 9.20
CA ILE A 227 6.69 -16.29 8.76
C ILE A 227 6.85 -16.73 7.30
N ILE A 228 6.27 -17.88 6.91
CA ILE A 228 6.30 -18.35 5.52
C ILE A 228 5.72 -17.28 4.59
N ALA A 229 4.52 -16.78 4.88
CA ALA A 229 3.87 -15.76 4.06
C ALA A 229 4.69 -14.47 3.98
N THR A 230 5.29 -14.03 5.10
CA THR A 230 6.13 -12.82 5.15
C THR A 230 7.39 -12.98 4.28
N VAL A 231 8.06 -14.14 4.35
CA VAL A 231 9.25 -14.41 3.53
C VAL A 231 8.89 -14.47 2.04
N VAL A 232 7.77 -15.11 1.70
CA VAL A 232 7.27 -15.17 0.31
C VAL A 232 6.90 -13.76 -0.17
N SER A 233 6.16 -13.00 0.64
CA SER A 233 5.79 -11.61 0.36
C SER A 233 7.03 -10.73 0.12
N PHE A 234 8.10 -10.93 0.89
CA PHE A 234 9.37 -10.25 0.67
C PHE A 234 9.97 -10.55 -0.72
N GLY A 235 10.13 -11.84 -1.06
CA GLY A 235 10.74 -12.23 -2.34
C GLY A 235 9.93 -11.76 -3.54
N VAL A 236 8.62 -12.00 -3.51
CA VAL A 236 7.70 -11.57 -4.57
C VAL A 236 7.59 -10.04 -4.63
N GLY A 237 7.55 -9.36 -3.47
CA GLY A 237 7.49 -7.91 -3.38
C GLY A 237 8.71 -7.24 -4.01
N TYR A 238 9.91 -7.78 -3.82
CA TYR A 238 11.12 -7.25 -4.45
C TYR A 238 11.05 -7.31 -6.00
N LEU A 239 10.57 -8.43 -6.53
CA LEU A 239 10.35 -8.57 -7.97
C LEU A 239 9.27 -7.62 -8.49
N SER A 240 8.19 -7.45 -7.73
CA SER A 240 7.06 -6.58 -8.07
C SER A 240 7.46 -5.12 -8.14
N VAL A 241 8.24 -4.61 -7.17
CA VAL A 241 8.76 -3.23 -7.18
C VAL A 241 9.64 -3.01 -8.41
N SER A 242 10.60 -3.94 -8.65
CA SER A 242 11.51 -3.86 -9.78
C SER A 242 10.77 -3.86 -11.12
N TRP A 243 9.81 -4.76 -11.25
CA TRP A 243 9.00 -4.89 -12.47
C TRP A 243 8.14 -3.63 -12.70
N LEU A 244 7.41 -3.16 -11.68
CA LEU A 244 6.52 -2.02 -11.80
C LEU A 244 7.27 -0.75 -12.21
N LEU A 245 8.42 -0.47 -11.60
CA LEU A 245 9.21 0.71 -11.95
C LEU A 245 9.73 0.65 -13.39
N LYS A 246 10.12 -0.52 -13.89
CA LYS A 246 10.50 -0.70 -15.30
C LYS A 246 9.28 -0.53 -16.21
N PHE A 247 8.16 -1.13 -15.85
CA PHE A 247 6.94 -1.07 -16.64
C PHE A 247 6.46 0.37 -16.83
N ILE A 248 6.42 1.17 -15.76
CA ILE A 248 5.84 2.51 -15.78
C ILE A 248 6.75 3.56 -16.48
N GLN A 249 8.01 3.22 -16.78
CA GLN A 249 8.89 4.08 -17.59
C GLN A 249 8.37 4.28 -19.02
N SER A 250 7.75 3.26 -19.59
CA SER A 250 7.27 3.25 -20.97
C SER A 250 5.76 3.05 -21.11
N ASN A 251 5.05 2.80 -19.99
CA ASN A 251 3.64 2.50 -19.97
C ASN A 251 2.85 3.42 -19.05
N ASN A 252 1.54 3.33 -19.13
CA ASN A 252 0.58 4.03 -18.26
C ASN A 252 -0.10 3.06 -17.28
N PHE A 253 -0.97 3.58 -16.41
CA PHE A 253 -1.67 2.76 -15.41
C PHE A 253 -2.93 2.08 -15.95
N ARG A 254 -3.30 2.22 -17.21
CA ARG A 254 -4.54 1.65 -17.80
C ARG A 254 -4.73 0.15 -17.57
N PRO A 255 -3.70 -0.74 -17.71
CA PRO A 255 -3.89 -2.17 -17.45
C PRO A 255 -4.36 -2.44 -16.01
N PHE A 256 -3.80 -1.74 -15.04
CA PHE A 256 -4.20 -1.88 -13.63
C PHE A 256 -5.61 -1.32 -13.38
N ILE A 257 -5.96 -0.21 -14.03
CA ILE A 257 -7.28 0.42 -13.93
C ILE A 257 -8.36 -0.51 -14.49
N ILE A 258 -8.14 -1.08 -15.67
CA ILE A 258 -9.07 -2.01 -16.31
C ILE A 258 -9.23 -3.27 -15.45
N TYR A 259 -8.12 -3.84 -14.98
CA TYR A 259 -8.13 -5.03 -14.14
C TYR A 259 -8.95 -4.83 -12.87
N ARG A 260 -8.66 -3.77 -12.09
CA ARG A 260 -9.37 -3.53 -10.82
C ARG A 260 -10.84 -3.16 -11.03
N PHE A 261 -11.18 -2.45 -12.10
CA PHE A 261 -12.56 -2.14 -12.46
C PHE A 261 -13.34 -3.42 -12.79
N ALA A 262 -12.77 -4.30 -13.61
CA ALA A 262 -13.37 -5.58 -13.95
C ALA A 262 -13.54 -6.48 -12.72
N LEU A 263 -12.51 -6.57 -11.87
CA LEU A 263 -12.57 -7.34 -10.61
C LEU A 263 -13.68 -6.80 -9.68
N GLY A 264 -13.79 -5.49 -9.56
CA GLY A 264 -14.84 -4.86 -8.77
C GLY A 264 -16.25 -5.16 -9.30
N LEU A 265 -16.44 -5.14 -10.63
CA LEU A 265 -17.72 -5.53 -11.26
C LEU A 265 -18.05 -7.00 -11.01
N VAL A 266 -17.07 -7.90 -11.16
CA VAL A 266 -17.26 -9.33 -10.87
C VAL A 266 -17.69 -9.52 -9.42
N LEU A 267 -17.03 -8.85 -8.47
CA LEU A 267 -17.43 -8.91 -7.06
C LEU A 267 -18.84 -8.39 -6.82
N LEU A 268 -19.24 -7.28 -7.44
CA LEU A 268 -20.61 -6.76 -7.29
C LEU A 268 -21.65 -7.75 -7.81
N VAL A 269 -21.38 -8.42 -8.94
CA VAL A 269 -22.29 -9.44 -9.46
C VAL A 269 -22.38 -10.65 -8.52
N LEU A 270 -21.25 -11.15 -8.04
CA LEU A 270 -21.23 -12.30 -7.13
C LEU A 270 -21.91 -12.00 -5.80
N LEU A 271 -21.75 -10.81 -5.26
CA LEU A 271 -22.43 -10.34 -4.04
C LEU A 271 -23.92 -10.09 -4.27
N GLY A 272 -24.28 -9.47 -5.40
CA GLY A 272 -25.67 -9.15 -5.73
C GLY A 272 -26.53 -10.39 -6.06
N LEU A 273 -25.88 -11.49 -6.46
CA LEU A 273 -26.53 -12.79 -6.69
C LEU A 273 -26.44 -13.73 -5.48
N ASP A 274 -25.96 -13.26 -4.32
CA ASP A 274 -25.73 -14.03 -3.10
C ASP A 274 -24.90 -15.32 -3.29
N ILE A 275 -24.01 -15.32 -4.33
CA ILE A 275 -23.10 -16.45 -4.60
C ILE A 275 -21.99 -16.49 -3.54
N ILE A 276 -21.56 -15.30 -3.06
CA ILE A 276 -20.58 -15.16 -1.98
C ILE A 276 -21.15 -14.28 -0.87
N SER A 277 -20.89 -14.64 0.39
CA SER A 277 -21.26 -13.77 1.51
C SER A 277 -20.31 -12.58 1.62
N HIS A 278 -20.82 -11.45 2.08
CA HIS A 278 -20.07 -10.20 2.16
C HIS A 278 -19.10 -10.13 3.34
N VAL A 279 -19.22 -11.05 4.32
CA VAL A 279 -18.37 -11.20 5.51
C VAL A 279 -17.95 -12.65 5.67
#